data_ccff0bc8106e8d2cdf6dc2b6f52b0531
#
_entry.id   ccff0bc8106e8d2cdf6dc2b6f52b0531
#
_cell.length_a   1.000
_cell.length_b   1.000
_cell.length_c   1.000
_cell.angle_alpha   90.00
_cell.angle_beta   90.00
_cell.angle_gamma   90.00
#
_symmetry.space_group_name_H-M   'P 1'
#
loop_
_entity.id
_entity.type
_entity.pdbx_description
1 polymer ?
#
loop_
_entity_poly.entity_id
_entity_poly.type
_entity_poly.pdbx_seq_one_letter_code
_entity_poly.pdbx_strand_id
1 'polypeptide(L)'
;MTICTSGDKYCSYIAFDAYKYFCNHHSGDTFSNREIEVHYCDLTEDNVLGWCERVDEDSWLIHIHNDLQIVEHYKTLFHEFTHIVQDIFGLSDNHAREYEAHKLE
;
A
#
# COMPACT_ATOMS: atom_id res chain seq x y z
N MET A 1 2.49 -0.22 -11.88
CA MET A 1 3.87 0.07 -11.49
C MET A 1 3.88 0.91 -10.22
N THR A 2 4.74 0.60 -9.27
CA THR A 2 4.82 1.36 -8.03
C THR A 2 5.88 2.45 -8.15
N ILE A 3 5.49 3.68 -7.84
CA ILE A 3 6.36 4.85 -7.89
C ILE A 3 6.43 5.46 -6.49
N CYS A 4 7.63 5.65 -5.97
CA CYS A 4 7.82 6.36 -4.71
C CYS A 4 8.18 7.81 -5.01
N THR A 5 7.29 8.74 -4.71
CA THR A 5 7.43 10.15 -5.09
C THR A 5 7.99 11.03 -3.97
N SER A 6 8.13 10.48 -2.76
CA SER A 6 8.72 11.17 -1.63
C SER A 6 9.42 10.16 -0.72
N GLY A 7 10.17 10.64 0.23
CA GLY A 7 10.99 9.81 1.09
C GLY A 7 12.40 9.65 0.55
N ASP A 8 13.26 8.97 1.28
CA ASP A 8 14.63 8.77 0.88
C ASP A 8 14.81 7.50 0.04
N LYS A 9 16.05 7.23 -0.35
CA LYS A 9 16.40 6.07 -1.17
C LYS A 9 16.05 4.74 -0.49
N TYR A 10 16.13 4.69 0.81
CA TYR A 10 15.78 3.52 1.62
C TYR A 10 14.27 3.26 1.56
N CYS A 11 13.46 4.30 1.69
CA CYS A 11 12.00 4.18 1.57
C CYS A 11 11.60 3.67 0.18
N SER A 12 12.23 4.17 -0.87
CA SER A 12 11.97 3.71 -2.24
C SER A 12 12.30 2.24 -2.41
N TYR A 13 13.43 1.81 -1.86
CA TYR A 13 13.83 0.40 -1.91
C TYR A 13 12.79 -0.50 -1.25
N ILE A 14 12.35 -0.14 -0.04
CA ILE A 14 11.37 -0.94 0.68
C ILE A 14 10.03 -0.97 -0.07
N ALA A 15 9.59 0.15 -0.62
CA ALA A 15 8.34 0.21 -1.37
C ALA A 15 8.37 -0.73 -2.58
N PHE A 16 9.45 -0.74 -3.35
CA PHE A 16 9.59 -1.65 -4.48
C PHE A 16 9.71 -3.10 -4.06
N ASP A 17 10.47 -3.38 -3.01
CA ASP A 17 10.64 -4.75 -2.53
C ASP A 17 9.31 -5.31 -2.00
N ALA A 18 8.58 -4.54 -1.23
CA ALA A 18 7.27 -4.92 -0.72
C ALA A 18 6.28 -5.16 -1.87
N TYR A 19 6.29 -4.30 -2.88
CA TYR A 19 5.45 -4.45 -4.06
C TYR A 19 5.74 -5.75 -4.81
N LYS A 20 7.01 -6.04 -5.06
CA LYS A 20 7.42 -7.28 -5.74
C LYS A 20 7.00 -8.51 -4.93
N TYR A 21 7.25 -8.49 -3.63
CA TYR A 21 6.87 -9.60 -2.77
C TYR A 21 5.36 -9.82 -2.78
N PHE A 22 4.59 -8.75 -2.65
CA PHE A 22 3.14 -8.82 -2.64
C PHE A 22 2.60 -9.38 -3.95
N CYS A 23 3.11 -8.91 -5.09
CA CYS A 23 2.71 -9.43 -6.39
C CYS A 23 3.02 -10.91 -6.55
N ASN A 24 4.20 -11.34 -6.08
CA ASN A 24 4.62 -12.73 -6.24
C ASN A 24 3.84 -13.69 -5.33
N HIS A 25 3.37 -13.23 -4.18
CA HIS A 25 2.80 -14.12 -3.16
C HIS A 25 1.29 -13.94 -2.94
N HIS A 26 0.72 -12.82 -3.34
CA HIS A 26 -0.67 -12.51 -2.99
C HIS A 26 -1.55 -12.05 -4.15
N SER A 27 -1.02 -11.29 -5.11
CA SER A 27 -1.87 -10.65 -6.11
C SER A 27 -1.62 -11.11 -7.55
N GLY A 28 -0.47 -11.72 -7.84
CA GLY A 28 -0.14 -12.11 -9.21
C GLY A 28 -0.20 -10.92 -10.18
N ASP A 29 -0.98 -11.05 -11.24
CA ASP A 29 -1.09 -10.02 -12.29
C ASP A 29 -2.12 -8.92 -11.98
N THR A 30 -2.70 -8.92 -10.78
CA THR A 30 -3.77 -7.99 -10.44
C THR A 30 -3.38 -6.52 -10.64
N PHE A 31 -2.12 -6.18 -10.42
CA PHE A 31 -1.64 -4.81 -10.57
C PHE A 31 -1.11 -4.48 -11.97
N SER A 32 -1.15 -5.42 -12.91
CA SER A 32 -0.70 -5.18 -14.28
C SER A 32 -1.50 -4.07 -14.94
N ASN A 33 -0.81 -3.15 -15.60
CA ASN A 33 -1.38 -1.97 -16.27
C ASN A 33 -2.07 -0.99 -15.30
N ARG A 34 -1.76 -1.08 -14.02
CA ARG A 34 -2.26 -0.16 -12.98
C ARG A 34 -1.10 0.59 -12.37
N GLU A 35 -1.38 1.79 -11.85
CA GLU A 35 -0.35 2.64 -11.25
C GLU A 35 -0.60 2.83 -9.77
N ILE A 36 0.46 2.68 -8.99
CA ILE A 36 0.44 2.89 -7.54
C ILE A 36 1.57 3.85 -7.21
N GLU A 37 1.23 4.99 -6.62
CA GLU A 37 2.22 5.93 -6.11
C GLU A 37 2.28 5.81 -4.59
N VAL A 38 3.49 5.84 -4.05
CA VAL A 38 3.71 5.80 -2.60
C VAL A 38 4.34 7.11 -2.16
N HIS A 39 3.68 7.81 -1.27
CA HIS A 39 4.12 9.08 -0.70
C HIS A 39 4.44 8.91 0.77
N TYR A 40 5.62 9.35 1.18
CA TYR A 40 6.05 9.33 2.58
C TYR A 40 5.91 10.72 3.17
N CYS A 41 5.19 10.82 4.27
CA CYS A 41 4.93 12.10 4.93
C CYS A 41 4.73 11.89 6.43
N ASP A 42 4.66 12.98 7.18
CA ASP A 42 4.36 12.90 8.61
C ASP A 42 2.85 12.77 8.81
N LEU A 43 2.42 11.60 9.26
CA LEU A 43 1.01 11.29 9.52
C LEU A 43 0.67 11.32 11.01
N THR A 44 1.52 11.91 11.85
CA THR A 44 1.30 11.96 13.29
C THR A 44 -0.04 12.59 13.65
N GLU A 45 -0.40 13.68 13.00
CA GLU A 45 -1.67 14.37 13.26
C GLU A 45 -2.89 13.57 12.82
N ASP A 46 -2.73 12.71 11.82
CA ASP A 46 -3.81 11.86 11.31
C ASP A 46 -4.00 10.59 12.13
N ASN A 47 -3.06 10.32 13.04
CA ASN A 47 -3.08 9.15 13.93
C ASN A 47 -3.21 7.83 13.18
N VAL A 48 -2.57 7.73 12.01
CA VAL A 48 -2.51 6.50 11.21
C VAL A 48 -1.08 6.28 10.74
N LEU A 49 -0.72 5.04 10.44
CA LEU A 49 0.60 4.70 9.87
C LEU A 49 0.61 4.79 8.36
N GLY A 50 -0.56 4.67 7.75
CA GLY A 50 -0.72 4.80 6.31
C GLY A 50 -2.19 4.80 5.93
N TRP A 51 -2.47 5.23 4.71
CA TRP A 51 -3.80 5.17 4.13
C TRP A 51 -3.70 5.18 2.61
N CYS A 52 -4.78 4.77 1.95
CA CYS A 52 -4.80 4.60 0.51
C CYS A 52 -6.02 5.28 -0.07
N GLU A 53 -5.86 5.97 -1.20
CA GLU A 53 -6.99 6.51 -1.94
C GLU A 53 -6.94 6.06 -3.40
N ARG A 54 -8.12 5.81 -3.97
CA ARG A 54 -8.25 5.51 -5.38
C ARG A 54 -8.37 6.82 -6.15
N VAL A 55 -7.40 7.08 -7.02
CA VAL A 55 -7.36 8.32 -7.81
C VAL A 55 -8.26 8.23 -9.03
N ASP A 56 -8.19 7.10 -9.73
CA ASP A 56 -9.08 6.79 -10.86
C ASP A 56 -9.25 5.26 -10.95
N GLU A 57 -9.82 4.78 -12.04
CA GLU A 57 -10.13 3.36 -12.21
C GLU A 57 -8.92 2.45 -12.06
N ASP A 58 -7.74 2.90 -12.50
CA ASP A 58 -6.53 2.10 -12.52
C ASP A 58 -5.35 2.74 -11.78
N SER A 59 -5.62 3.71 -10.92
CA SER A 59 -4.56 4.43 -10.19
C SER A 59 -4.89 4.60 -8.71
N TRP A 60 -3.90 4.38 -7.88
CA TRP A 60 -4.01 4.53 -6.42
C TRP A 60 -2.85 5.33 -5.87
N LEU A 61 -3.11 6.01 -4.76
CA LEU A 61 -2.11 6.76 -4.01
C LEU A 61 -2.07 6.24 -2.59
N ILE A 62 -0.90 5.79 -2.17
CA ILE A 62 -0.65 5.30 -0.81
C ILE A 62 0.15 6.36 -0.06
N HIS A 63 -0.32 6.72 1.13
CA HIS A 63 0.41 7.59 2.05
C HIS A 63 0.96 6.75 3.18
N ILE A 64 2.26 6.85 3.44
CA ILE A 64 2.94 6.10 4.49
C ILE A 64 3.65 7.08 5.43
N HIS A 65 3.53 6.84 6.73
CA HIS A 65 4.26 7.63 7.73
C HIS A 65 5.77 7.48 7.51
N ASN A 66 6.49 8.59 7.57
CA ASN A 66 7.90 8.65 7.18
C ASN A 66 8.89 8.17 8.24
N ASP A 67 8.42 7.76 9.41
CA ASP A 67 9.26 7.32 10.53
C ASP A 67 8.79 5.97 11.07
N LEU A 68 8.85 4.95 10.21
CA LEU A 68 8.49 3.58 10.58
C LEU A 68 9.71 2.69 10.64
N GLN A 69 9.72 1.76 11.61
CA GLN A 69 10.70 0.70 11.63
C GLN A 69 10.44 -0.27 10.46
N ILE A 70 11.45 -1.00 10.05
CA ILE A 70 11.40 -1.80 8.83
C ILE A 70 10.23 -2.78 8.80
N VAL A 71 9.95 -3.47 9.90
CA VAL A 71 8.86 -4.45 9.96
C VAL A 71 7.51 -3.77 9.81
N GLU A 72 7.29 -2.66 10.52
CA GLU A 72 6.05 -1.89 10.40
C GLU A 72 5.88 -1.30 9.00
N HIS A 73 6.97 -0.91 8.37
CA HIS A 73 6.95 -0.36 7.03
C HIS A 73 6.40 -1.40 6.03
N TYR A 74 6.93 -2.62 6.05
CA TYR A 74 6.42 -3.70 5.20
C TYR A 74 4.96 -4.03 5.51
N LYS A 75 4.61 -4.16 6.77
CA LYS A 75 3.25 -4.47 7.19
C LYS A 75 2.25 -3.42 6.71
N THR A 76 2.60 -2.15 6.87
CA THR A 76 1.74 -1.05 6.44
C THR A 76 1.54 -1.06 4.93
N LEU A 77 2.60 -1.28 4.16
CA LEU A 77 2.50 -1.40 2.70
C LEU A 77 1.62 -2.57 2.28
N PHE A 78 1.79 -3.75 2.89
CA PHE A 78 0.97 -4.91 2.58
C PHE A 78 -0.50 -4.65 2.90
N HIS A 79 -0.78 -3.97 4.00
CA HIS A 79 -2.14 -3.57 4.38
C HIS A 79 -2.77 -2.70 3.28
N GLU A 80 -2.04 -1.68 2.81
CA GLU A 80 -2.56 -0.78 1.77
C GLU A 80 -2.66 -1.47 0.40
N PHE A 81 -1.70 -2.31 0.03
CA PHE A 81 -1.81 -3.10 -1.20
C PHE A 81 -3.05 -4.01 -1.18
N THR A 82 -3.38 -4.57 -0.03
CA THR A 82 -4.58 -5.40 0.12
C THR A 82 -5.85 -4.58 -0.15
N HIS A 83 -5.92 -3.35 0.35
CA HIS A 83 -7.05 -2.48 0.07
C HIS A 83 -7.20 -2.18 -1.43
N ILE A 84 -6.09 -2.03 -2.15
CA ILE A 84 -6.13 -1.84 -3.60
C ILE A 84 -6.71 -3.07 -4.30
N VAL A 85 -6.30 -4.28 -3.91
CA VAL A 85 -6.87 -5.51 -4.45
C VAL A 85 -8.37 -5.58 -4.17
N GLN A 86 -8.79 -5.20 -2.98
CA GLN A 86 -10.20 -5.17 -2.61
C GLN A 86 -10.98 -4.19 -3.47
N ASP A 87 -10.42 -3.02 -3.76
CA ASP A 87 -11.05 -2.04 -4.66
C ASP A 87 -11.22 -2.62 -6.06
N ILE A 88 -10.20 -3.30 -6.58
CA ILE A 88 -10.23 -3.90 -7.92
C ILE A 88 -11.33 -4.95 -8.00
N PHE A 89 -11.51 -5.76 -6.97
CA PHE A 89 -12.54 -6.81 -6.94
C PHE A 89 -13.89 -6.34 -6.40
N GLY A 90 -14.01 -5.06 -6.05
CA GLY A 90 -15.27 -4.47 -5.64
C GLY A 90 -15.74 -4.80 -4.23
N LEU A 91 -14.84 -5.21 -3.34
CA LEU A 91 -15.18 -5.46 -1.94
C LEU A 91 -15.40 -4.14 -1.22
N SER A 92 -16.63 -3.87 -0.77
CA SER A 92 -17.01 -2.60 -0.15
C SER A 92 -17.33 -2.68 1.34
N ASP A 93 -17.39 -3.86 1.94
CA ASP A 93 -17.63 -4.03 3.36
C ASP A 93 -16.38 -3.70 4.16
N ASN A 94 -16.40 -2.60 4.90
CA ASN A 94 -15.22 -2.12 5.63
C ASN A 94 -14.71 -3.14 6.66
N HIS A 95 -15.59 -3.85 7.31
CA HIS A 95 -15.19 -4.84 8.32
C HIS A 95 -14.44 -6.01 7.68
N ALA A 96 -14.97 -6.55 6.58
CA ALA A 96 -14.32 -7.61 5.82
C ALA A 96 -12.99 -7.15 5.22
N ARG A 97 -12.93 -5.90 4.73
CA ARG A 97 -11.72 -5.31 4.16
C ARG A 97 -10.60 -5.24 5.20
N GLU A 98 -10.90 -4.75 6.39
CA GLU A 98 -9.92 -4.63 7.47
C GLU A 98 -9.46 -6.01 7.97
N TYR A 99 -10.36 -6.94 8.10
CA TYR A 99 -10.01 -8.31 8.50
C TYR A 99 -9.01 -8.93 7.52
N GLU A 100 -9.29 -8.84 6.22
CA GLU A 100 -8.41 -9.39 5.20
C GLU A 100 -7.06 -8.67 5.15
N ALA A 101 -7.05 -7.34 5.27
CA ALA A 101 -5.84 -6.56 5.26
C ALA A 101 -4.92 -6.90 6.44
N HIS A 102 -5.50 -7.04 7.64
CA HIS A 102 -4.72 -7.43 8.83
C HIS A 102 -4.19 -8.85 8.73
N LYS A 103 -4.92 -9.73 8.08
CA LYS A 103 -4.48 -11.12 7.88
C LYS A 103 -3.23 -11.22 7.01
N LEU A 104 -3.06 -10.31 6.05
CA LEU A 104 -1.94 -10.31 5.11
C LEU A 104 -0.74 -9.46 5.55
N GLU A 105 -0.87 -8.72 6.63
CA GLU A 105 0.25 -7.93 7.18
C GLU A 105 1.49 -8.75 7.46
#